data_3412c9109dec25b23127604b664aacd3
#
_entry.id   3412c9109dec25b23127604b664aacd3
#
_cell.length_a   1.000
_cell.length_b   1.000
_cell.length_c   1.000
_cell.angle_alpha   90.00
_cell.angle_beta   90.00
_cell.angle_gamma   90.00
#
_symmetry.space_group_name_H-M   'P 1'
#
loop_
_entity.id
_entity.type
_entity.pdbx_description
1 polymer ?
#
loop_
_entity_poly.entity_id
_entity_poly.type
_entity_poly.pdbx_seq_one_letter_code
_entity_poly.pdbx_strand_id
1 'polypeptide(L)'
;MTSFILWVSRHDPIPAEREIIIKYPHTFVKEFIPTAEYLMKNYIEPLLKKYDKVYIIAILPESFKMRLLELVDDVKYRDRVFVVEPLVKELIHSKDVQECMNVYKKDTNKYVMITYGNGKECKVFEFEKFVILKQYVKIHEEWEHEDR
;
A
#
# COMPACT_ATOMS: atom_id res chain seq x y z
N MET A 1 14.63 19.09 5.61
CA MET A 1 13.78 19.05 4.47
C MET A 1 12.74 18.03 4.73
N THR A 2 11.62 18.16 4.09
CA THR A 2 10.44 17.48 4.58
C THR A 2 9.96 16.39 3.65
N SER A 3 9.44 15.35 4.27
CA SER A 3 8.78 14.25 3.59
C SER A 3 7.29 14.37 3.82
N PHE A 4 6.51 13.96 2.85
CA PHE A 4 5.05 13.95 2.92
C PHE A 4 4.56 12.53 2.68
N ILE A 5 3.53 12.12 3.42
CA ILE A 5 2.90 10.82 3.24
C ILE A 5 1.51 10.99 2.65
N LEU A 6 1.28 10.34 1.50
CA LEU A 6 -0.02 10.31 0.86
C LEU A 6 -0.57 8.89 0.97
N TRP A 7 -1.64 8.74 1.74
CA TRP A 7 -2.34 7.47 1.89
C TRP A 7 -3.44 7.40 0.83
N VAL A 8 -3.37 6.40 -0.04
CA VAL A 8 -4.35 6.23 -1.12
C VAL A 8 -5.05 4.90 -0.94
N SER A 9 -6.26 4.94 -0.41
CA SER A 9 -7.07 3.76 -0.16
C SER A 9 -8.50 4.18 0.18
N ARG A 10 -9.45 3.32 -0.09
CA ARG A 10 -10.83 3.52 0.33
C ARG A 10 -10.98 3.33 1.84
N HIS A 11 -10.06 2.61 2.44
CA HIS A 11 -10.12 2.25 3.86
C HIS A 11 -9.22 3.15 4.69
N ASP A 12 -9.61 3.38 5.93
CA ASP A 12 -8.75 4.06 6.88
C ASP A 12 -7.58 3.14 7.25
N PRO A 13 -6.43 3.71 7.59
CA PRO A 13 -5.36 2.90 8.14
C PRO A 13 -5.76 2.35 9.50
N ILE A 14 -5.23 1.19 9.83
CA ILE A 14 -5.40 0.63 11.17
C ILE A 14 -4.58 1.48 12.15
N PRO A 15 -4.87 1.40 13.47
CA PRO A 15 -4.17 2.27 14.43
C PRO A 15 -2.64 2.22 14.35
N ALA A 16 -2.04 1.04 14.18
CA ALA A 16 -0.58 0.93 14.09
C ALA A 16 -0.01 1.64 12.87
N GLU A 17 -0.72 1.60 11.74
CA GLU A 17 -0.32 2.33 10.53
C GLU A 17 -0.47 3.82 10.71
N ARG A 18 -1.61 4.22 11.27
CA ARG A 18 -1.91 5.64 11.48
C ARG A 18 -0.90 6.30 12.39
N GLU A 19 -0.46 5.59 13.41
CA GLU A 19 0.53 6.09 14.36
C GLU A 19 1.83 6.51 13.66
N ILE A 20 2.22 5.79 12.62
CA ILE A 20 3.39 6.13 11.83
C ILE A 20 3.10 7.33 10.92
N ILE A 21 1.96 7.29 10.25
CA ILE A 21 1.59 8.30 9.26
C ILE A 21 1.48 9.70 9.86
N ILE A 22 0.86 9.81 11.02
CA ILE A 22 0.59 11.12 11.63
C ILE A 22 1.84 11.84 12.12
N LYS A 23 2.98 11.16 12.16
CA LYS A 23 4.26 11.79 12.51
C LYS A 23 4.79 12.68 11.38
N TYR A 24 4.18 12.63 10.21
CA TYR A 24 4.60 13.38 9.03
C TYR A 24 3.44 14.24 8.52
N PRO A 25 3.73 15.28 7.76
CA PRO A 25 2.68 15.92 6.96
C PRO A 25 2.04 14.85 6.08
N HIS A 26 0.71 14.81 6.03
CA HIS A 26 0.03 13.71 5.36
C HIS A 26 -1.35 14.12 4.88
N THR A 27 -1.90 13.30 3.97
CA THR A 27 -3.28 13.40 3.51
C THR A 27 -3.79 12.00 3.25
N PHE A 28 -5.06 11.78 3.58
CA PHE A 28 -5.74 10.52 3.28
C PHE A 28 -6.65 10.73 2.08
N VAL A 29 -6.33 10.05 0.98
CA VAL A 29 -7.10 10.14 -0.27
C VAL A 29 -7.99 8.91 -0.33
N LYS A 30 -9.28 9.11 -0.16
CA LYS A 30 -10.28 8.03 -0.17
C LYS A 30 -11.12 8.02 -1.42
N GLU A 31 -11.11 9.10 -2.19
CA GLU A 31 -11.87 9.17 -3.42
C GLU A 31 -11.27 8.28 -4.50
N PHE A 32 -12.07 7.98 -5.50
CA PHE A 32 -11.64 7.15 -6.60
C PHE A 32 -10.57 7.86 -7.44
N ILE A 33 -9.48 7.17 -7.69
CA ILE A 33 -8.39 7.65 -8.55
C ILE A 33 -8.42 6.81 -9.83
N PRO A 34 -8.77 7.39 -10.97
CA PRO A 34 -8.96 6.59 -12.18
C PRO A 34 -7.69 5.97 -12.74
N THR A 35 -6.56 6.66 -12.69
CA THR A 35 -5.31 6.15 -13.24
C THR A 35 -4.12 6.60 -12.39
N ALA A 36 -2.99 5.90 -12.56
CA ALA A 36 -1.75 6.31 -11.91
C ALA A 36 -1.29 7.68 -12.43
N GLU A 37 -1.48 7.95 -13.72
CA GLU A 37 -1.16 9.25 -14.30
C GLU A 37 -1.94 10.38 -13.64
N TYR A 38 -3.22 10.14 -13.39
CA TYR A 38 -4.07 11.11 -12.70
C TYR A 38 -3.54 11.42 -11.30
N LEU A 39 -3.14 10.36 -10.58
CA LEU A 39 -2.57 10.52 -9.24
C LEU A 39 -1.32 11.38 -9.28
N MET A 40 -0.40 11.08 -10.21
CA MET A 40 0.84 11.82 -10.33
C MET A 40 0.59 13.29 -10.66
N LYS A 41 -0.27 13.56 -11.63
CA LYS A 41 -0.52 14.92 -12.08
C LYS A 41 -1.25 15.77 -11.03
N ASN A 42 -2.27 15.20 -10.41
CA ASN A 42 -3.18 15.98 -9.58
C ASN A 42 -2.83 16.00 -8.09
N TYR A 43 -2.04 15.02 -7.62
CA TYR A 43 -1.67 14.94 -6.22
C TYR A 43 -0.17 15.06 -5.99
N ILE A 44 0.62 14.33 -6.77
CA ILE A 44 2.06 14.27 -6.52
C ILE A 44 2.79 15.50 -6.99
N GLU A 45 2.52 15.96 -8.22
CA GLU A 45 3.17 17.15 -8.77
C GLU A 45 3.00 18.37 -7.87
N PRO A 46 1.79 18.67 -7.39
CA PRO A 46 1.63 19.80 -6.46
C PRO A 46 2.41 19.62 -5.17
N LEU A 47 2.49 18.39 -4.63
CA LEU A 47 3.20 18.12 -3.39
C LEU A 47 4.71 18.30 -3.56
N LEU A 48 5.26 17.95 -4.71
CA LEU A 48 6.69 18.07 -4.97
C LEU A 48 7.16 19.52 -5.03
N LYS A 49 6.24 20.46 -5.15
CA LYS A 49 6.59 21.87 -5.09
C LYS A 49 6.83 22.34 -3.66
N LYS A 50 6.33 21.59 -2.67
CA LYS A 50 6.42 21.97 -1.27
C LYS A 50 7.30 21.03 -0.45
N TYR A 51 7.45 19.78 -0.89
CA TYR A 51 8.16 18.76 -0.13
C TYR A 51 9.24 18.12 -0.99
N ASP A 52 10.31 17.70 -0.35
CA ASP A 52 11.41 17.06 -1.05
C ASP A 52 11.06 15.65 -1.49
N LYS A 53 10.33 14.93 -0.64
CA LYS A 53 9.99 13.53 -0.88
C LYS A 53 8.52 13.29 -0.58
N VAL A 54 7.90 12.46 -1.41
CA VAL A 54 6.52 12.03 -1.22
C VAL A 54 6.50 10.52 -1.19
N TYR A 55 5.94 9.97 -0.12
CA TYR A 55 5.74 8.53 0.04
C TYR A 55 4.27 8.23 -0.21
N ILE A 56 3.99 7.45 -1.24
CA ILE A 56 2.62 7.08 -1.60
C ILE A 56 2.35 5.70 -1.02
N ILE A 57 1.52 5.64 0.03
CA ILE A 57 1.09 4.35 0.57
C ILE A 57 -0.13 3.93 -0.25
N ALA A 58 0.08 2.99 -1.16
CA ALA A 58 -0.92 2.60 -2.15
C ALA A 58 -1.53 1.25 -1.78
N ILE A 59 -2.74 1.29 -1.24
CA ILE A 59 -3.55 0.10 -1.00
C ILE A 59 -4.51 0.00 -2.18
N LEU A 60 -3.97 -0.40 -3.32
CA LEU A 60 -4.63 -0.33 -4.62
C LEU A 60 -4.39 -1.64 -5.38
N PRO A 61 -5.17 -1.88 -6.45
CA PRO A 61 -4.95 -3.07 -7.28
C PRO A 61 -3.53 -3.14 -7.80
N GLU A 62 -3.05 -4.35 -7.99
CA GLU A 62 -1.67 -4.60 -8.40
C GLU A 62 -1.33 -3.91 -9.72
N SER A 63 -2.27 -3.92 -10.68
CA SER A 63 -2.06 -3.26 -11.98
C SER A 63 -1.81 -1.76 -11.83
N PHE A 64 -2.53 -1.12 -10.90
CA PHE A 64 -2.37 0.30 -10.63
C PHE A 64 -0.98 0.56 -10.02
N LYS A 65 -0.58 -0.25 -9.06
CA LYS A 65 0.72 -0.11 -8.42
C LYS A 65 1.86 -0.32 -9.41
N MET A 66 1.73 -1.30 -10.30
CA MET A 66 2.74 -1.55 -11.32
C MET A 66 2.90 -0.34 -12.24
N ARG A 67 1.78 0.26 -12.65
CA ARG A 67 1.85 1.45 -13.50
C ARG A 67 2.47 2.63 -12.75
N LEU A 68 2.12 2.76 -11.48
CA LEU A 68 2.68 3.82 -10.64
C LEU A 68 4.20 3.66 -10.49
N LEU A 69 4.67 2.43 -10.29
CA LEU A 69 6.10 2.14 -10.22
C LEU A 69 6.83 2.52 -11.51
N GLU A 70 6.21 2.27 -12.66
CA GLU A 70 6.78 2.67 -13.94
C GLU A 70 6.91 4.18 -14.03
N LEU A 71 5.89 4.91 -13.61
CA LEU A 71 5.90 6.36 -13.70
C LEU A 71 6.94 6.99 -12.77
N VAL A 72 7.08 6.48 -11.55
CA VAL A 72 8.03 7.05 -10.60
C VAL A 72 9.48 6.67 -10.90
N ASP A 73 9.70 5.74 -11.81
CA ASP A 73 11.05 5.39 -12.23
C ASP A 73 11.65 6.41 -13.20
N ASP A 74 10.88 7.39 -13.61
CA ASP A 74 11.38 8.49 -14.43
C ASP A 74 12.38 9.32 -13.62
N VAL A 75 13.42 9.80 -14.27
CA VAL A 75 14.48 10.58 -13.64
C VAL A 75 13.92 11.79 -12.88
N LYS A 76 12.79 12.31 -13.35
CA LYS A 76 12.11 13.44 -12.73
C LYS A 76 11.60 13.14 -11.31
N TYR A 77 11.22 11.89 -11.05
CA TYR A 77 10.64 11.48 -9.78
C TYR A 77 11.55 10.58 -8.96
N ARG A 78 12.54 10.01 -9.59
CA ARG A 78 13.46 9.09 -8.94
C ARG A 78 14.10 9.80 -7.74
N ASP A 79 14.18 9.14 -6.62
CA ASP A 79 14.72 9.67 -5.37
C ASP A 79 13.83 10.72 -4.70
N ARG A 80 12.66 11.02 -5.25
CA ARG A 80 11.73 11.96 -4.65
C ARG A 80 10.35 11.36 -4.40
N VAL A 81 9.93 10.37 -5.19
CA VAL A 81 8.62 9.75 -5.06
C VAL A 81 8.80 8.27 -4.85
N PHE A 82 8.19 7.76 -3.81
CA PHE A 82 8.32 6.35 -3.41
C PHE A 82 6.95 5.72 -3.26
N VAL A 83 6.79 4.53 -3.82
CA VAL A 83 5.58 3.74 -3.66
C VAL A 83 5.79 2.81 -2.49
N VAL A 84 4.88 2.85 -1.53
CA VAL A 84 5.02 2.13 -0.27
C VAL A 84 3.79 1.24 -0.08
N GLU A 85 3.99 0.09 0.51
CA GLU A 85 2.88 -0.75 0.92
C GLU A 85 3.14 -1.35 2.29
N PRO A 86 2.09 -1.72 3.01
CA PRO A 86 2.27 -2.40 4.29
C PRO A 86 2.74 -3.83 4.09
N LEU A 87 3.72 -4.24 4.87
CA LEU A 87 4.13 -5.63 4.93
C LEU A 87 3.32 -6.28 6.04
N VAL A 88 2.62 -7.35 5.70
CA VAL A 88 1.75 -8.04 6.65
C VAL A 88 2.11 -9.51 6.73
N LYS A 89 1.79 -10.11 7.87
CA LYS A 89 1.99 -11.52 8.12
C LYS A 89 0.65 -12.17 8.36
N GLU A 90 0.36 -13.25 7.65
CA GLU A 90 -0.89 -13.97 7.88
C GLU A 90 -0.79 -14.77 9.17
N LEU A 91 -1.75 -14.58 10.06
CA LEU A 91 -1.82 -15.26 11.35
C LEU A 91 -2.72 -16.49 11.30
N ILE A 92 -3.84 -16.38 10.60
CA ILE A 92 -4.82 -17.46 10.51
C ILE A 92 -5.62 -17.34 9.22
N HIS A 93 -5.99 -18.48 8.68
CA HIS A 93 -6.92 -18.62 7.58
C HIS A 93 -7.92 -19.70 8.01
N SER A 94 -9.18 -19.36 8.06
CA SER A 94 -10.19 -20.27 8.60
C SER A 94 -11.52 -20.17 7.85
N LYS A 95 -12.30 -21.22 7.92
CA LYS A 95 -13.67 -21.22 7.44
C LYS A 95 -14.64 -20.84 8.56
N ASP A 96 -14.11 -20.67 9.76
CA ASP A 96 -14.87 -20.27 10.93
C ASP A 96 -14.59 -18.81 11.26
N VAL A 97 -15.54 -17.93 10.92
CA VAL A 97 -15.40 -16.48 11.12
C VAL A 97 -15.20 -16.16 12.61
N GLN A 98 -15.81 -16.95 13.52
CA GLN A 98 -15.64 -16.71 14.94
C GLN A 98 -14.20 -16.96 15.38
N GLU A 99 -13.53 -17.94 14.78
CA GLU A 99 -12.14 -18.22 15.07
C GLU A 99 -11.26 -17.03 14.68
N CYS A 100 -11.51 -16.46 13.49
CA CYS A 100 -10.79 -15.26 13.05
C CYS A 100 -11.07 -14.09 13.99
N MET A 101 -12.32 -13.92 14.40
CA MET A 101 -12.68 -12.83 15.32
C MET A 101 -11.92 -12.96 16.64
N ASN A 102 -11.78 -14.18 17.14
CA ASN A 102 -11.08 -14.42 18.40
C ASN A 102 -9.60 -14.04 18.28
N VAL A 103 -8.98 -14.32 17.14
CA VAL A 103 -7.60 -13.92 16.87
C VAL A 103 -7.51 -12.40 16.71
N TYR A 104 -8.39 -11.83 15.89
CA TYR A 104 -8.40 -10.40 15.62
C TYR A 104 -8.51 -9.56 16.90
N LYS A 105 -9.36 -9.98 17.83
CA LYS A 105 -9.60 -9.25 19.06
C LYS A 105 -8.41 -9.19 20.00
N LYS A 106 -7.40 -10.03 19.79
CA LYS A 106 -6.21 -10.03 20.63
C LYS A 106 -5.38 -8.76 20.47
N ASP A 107 -5.41 -8.15 19.29
CA ASP A 107 -4.69 -6.90 19.07
C ASP A 107 -5.29 -6.15 17.88
N THR A 108 -6.36 -5.42 18.13
CA THR A 108 -7.05 -4.66 17.08
C THR A 108 -6.23 -3.47 16.59
N ASN A 109 -5.13 -3.10 17.26
CA ASN A 109 -4.27 -2.02 16.81
C ASN A 109 -3.38 -2.45 15.66
N LYS A 110 -2.97 -3.71 15.63
CA LYS A 110 -2.05 -4.24 14.64
C LYS A 110 -2.67 -5.21 13.64
N TYR A 111 -3.84 -5.75 13.96
CA TYR A 111 -4.44 -6.82 13.16
C TYR A 111 -5.49 -6.29 12.22
N VAL A 112 -5.59 -6.96 11.07
CA VAL A 112 -6.63 -6.71 10.07
C VAL A 112 -7.32 -8.03 9.80
N MET A 113 -8.65 -8.01 9.82
CA MET A 113 -9.43 -9.19 9.50
C MET A 113 -10.16 -8.95 8.19
N ILE A 114 -10.09 -9.91 7.28
CA ILE A 114 -10.86 -9.87 6.05
C ILE A 114 -11.70 -11.14 5.93
N THR A 115 -12.89 -10.98 5.33
CA THR A 115 -13.76 -12.09 5.02
C THR A 115 -13.96 -12.12 3.50
N TYR A 116 -14.15 -13.31 2.97
CA TYR A 116 -14.39 -13.48 1.54
C TYR A 116 -15.22 -14.75 1.33
N GLY A 117 -15.53 -15.06 0.06
CA GLY A 117 -16.37 -16.20 -0.23
C GLY A 117 -17.76 -16.08 0.37
N ASN A 118 -18.35 -14.86 0.30
CA ASN A 118 -19.64 -14.55 0.91
C ASN A 118 -19.64 -14.77 2.43
N GLY A 119 -18.52 -14.45 3.07
CA GLY A 119 -18.39 -14.57 4.50
C GLY A 119 -18.12 -15.99 4.99
N LYS A 120 -17.77 -16.89 4.07
CA LYS A 120 -17.51 -18.29 4.43
C LYS A 120 -16.08 -18.56 4.83
N GLU A 121 -15.17 -17.66 4.49
CA GLU A 121 -13.78 -17.78 4.84
C GLU A 121 -13.27 -16.45 5.36
N CYS A 122 -12.21 -16.52 6.16
CA CYS A 122 -11.63 -15.33 6.76
C CYS A 122 -10.12 -15.49 6.92
N LYS A 123 -9.45 -14.37 7.00
CA LYS A 123 -8.03 -14.31 7.33
C LYS A 123 -7.79 -13.18 8.29
N VAL A 124 -6.79 -13.33 9.14
CA VAL A 124 -6.30 -12.26 10.00
C VAL A 124 -4.83 -12.05 9.69
N PHE A 125 -4.47 -10.80 9.49
CA PHE A 125 -3.09 -10.40 9.20
C PHE A 125 -2.59 -9.49 10.30
N GLU A 126 -1.30 -9.56 10.55
CA GLU A 126 -0.61 -8.63 11.44
C GLU A 126 0.20 -7.66 10.60
N PHE A 127 0.02 -6.36 10.84
CA PHE A 127 0.85 -5.34 10.21
C PHE A 127 2.24 -5.36 10.86
N GLU A 128 3.29 -5.48 10.05
CA GLU A 128 4.65 -5.48 10.56
C GLU A 128 5.33 -4.13 10.35
N LYS A 129 5.31 -3.62 9.12
CA LYS A 129 5.96 -2.35 8.78
C LYS A 129 5.58 -1.92 7.37
N PHE A 130 5.92 -0.69 7.01
CA PHE A 130 5.82 -0.23 5.64
C PHE A 130 7.10 -0.55 4.89
N VAL A 131 7.00 -0.91 3.62
CA VAL A 131 8.14 -1.20 2.76
C VAL A 131 8.02 -0.42 1.47
N ILE A 132 9.18 -0.01 0.94
CA ILE A 132 9.24 0.70 -0.33
C ILE A 132 9.33 -0.34 -1.44
N LEU A 133 8.45 -0.22 -2.43
CA LEU A 133 8.45 -1.10 -3.60
C LEU A 133 9.49 -0.64 -4.59
N LYS A 134 10.21 -1.60 -5.17
CA LYS A 134 11.18 -1.35 -6.22
C LYS A 134 10.69 -1.97 -7.50
N GLN A 135 10.67 -1.18 -8.56
CA GLN A 135 10.17 -1.66 -9.85
C GLN A 135 10.93 -2.88 -10.35
N TYR A 136 12.24 -2.85 -10.26
CA TYR A 136 13.05 -3.94 -10.81
C TYR A 136 12.76 -5.29 -10.17
N VAL A 137 12.25 -5.31 -8.96
CA VAL A 137 11.89 -6.55 -8.28
C VAL A 137 10.72 -7.23 -8.99
N LYS A 138 9.85 -6.43 -9.59
CA LYS A 138 8.67 -6.95 -10.27
C LYS A 138 8.95 -7.48 -11.67
N ILE A 139 10.03 -7.03 -12.29
CA ILE A 139 10.28 -7.35 -13.70
C ILE A 139 11.43 -8.31 -13.93
N HIS A 140 11.98 -8.85 -12.88
CA HIS A 140 13.14 -9.72 -13.00
C HIS A 140 12.82 -11.20 -13.06
N GLU A 141 11.57 -11.50 -13.24
CA GLU A 141 11.14 -12.87 -13.48
C GLU A 141 11.49 -13.22 -14.90
N GLU A 142 12.48 -14.01 -15.08
CA GLU A 142 12.91 -14.36 -16.42
C GLU A 142 11.98 -15.37 -17.02
N TRP A 143 11.65 -15.20 -18.30
CA TRP A 143 10.80 -16.16 -18.98
C TRP A 143 11.65 -17.36 -19.44
N GLU A 144 11.51 -18.43 -18.73
CA GLU A 144 12.27 -19.63 -18.98
C GLU A 144 11.58 -20.58 -19.94
N HIS A 145 10.79 -20.08 -20.82
CA HIS A 145 10.11 -20.94 -21.73
C HIS A 145 11.09 -21.52 -22.68
N GLU A 146 10.87 -22.39 -23.27
CA GLU A 146 11.61 -22.77 -24.07
C GLU A 146 11.68 -22.59 -25.15
N ASP A 147 11.68 -22.30 -25.69
CA ASP A 147 11.77 -21.93 -26.75
C ASP A 147 12.25 -22.69 -27.43
N ARG A 148 12.05 -23.07 -27.22
CA ARG A 148 12.66 -23.81 -27.74
C ARG A 148 12.30 -24.66 -28.27
#